data_64b036a94a71ecfe7fa3fb48962adc20
#
_entry.id   64b036a94a71ecfe7fa3fb48962adc20
#
_cell.length_a   1.000
_cell.length_b   1.000
_cell.length_c   1.000
_cell.angle_alpha   90.00
_cell.angle_beta   90.00
_cell.angle_gamma   90.00
#
_symmetry.space_group_name_H-M   'P 1'
#
loop_
_entity.id
_entity.type
_entity.pdbx_description
1 polymer ?
#
loop_
_entity_poly.entity_id
_entity_poly.type
_entity_poly.pdbx_seq_one_letter_code
_entity_poly.pdbx_strand_id
1 'polypeptide(L)'
;MKNLIFIALALFTLSCSKSADPVPTPVAPAPTAAELVKKVWSAGVVQWDGTTQFDKSSSANLVAGYSQFRLDLTSSTAASLTEFDGKKFTGTYSLSSDAKKLTLSGLTSTEGAPSGTNGVLEFTVLSTPSATSLSIETTGTYIKASSKKVKLNLVL
;
A
#
# COMPACT_ATOMS: atom_id res chain seq x y z
N MET A 1 -19.26 -59.61 -74.42
CA MET A 1 -18.83 -58.22 -74.21
C MET A 1 -19.05 -57.95 -72.76
N LYS A 2 -17.99 -57.92 -71.95
CA LYS A 2 -18.01 -58.01 -70.52
C LYS A 2 -17.75 -56.60 -69.98
N ASN A 3 -18.75 -56.00 -69.29
CA ASN A 3 -18.61 -54.74 -68.56
C ASN A 3 -18.02 -55.01 -67.18
N LEU A 4 -16.79 -54.54 -66.94
CA LEU A 4 -16.17 -54.52 -65.63
C LEU A 4 -16.53 -53.18 -64.95
N ILE A 5 -17.31 -53.24 -63.88
CA ILE A 5 -17.58 -52.09 -63.01
C ILE A 5 -16.54 -52.07 -61.91
N PHE A 6 -15.68 -51.05 -61.92
CA PHE A 6 -14.76 -50.77 -60.80
C PHE A 6 -15.48 -49.95 -59.73
N ILE A 7 -15.69 -50.54 -58.58
CA ILE A 7 -16.15 -49.85 -57.38
C ILE A 7 -14.94 -49.31 -56.66
N ALA A 8 -14.78 -47.96 -56.69
CA ALA A 8 -13.79 -47.25 -55.90
C ALA A 8 -14.28 -47.06 -54.48
N LEU A 9 -13.68 -47.78 -53.53
CA LEU A 9 -13.93 -47.65 -52.09
C LEU A 9 -13.13 -46.47 -51.57
N ALA A 10 -13.82 -45.32 -51.32
CA ALA A 10 -13.24 -44.15 -50.68
C ALA A 10 -13.16 -44.36 -49.16
N LEU A 11 -11.94 -44.56 -48.64
CA LEU A 11 -11.65 -44.55 -47.20
C LEU A 11 -11.61 -43.11 -46.68
N PHE A 12 -12.70 -42.69 -45.97
CA PHE A 12 -12.69 -41.48 -45.20
C PHE A 12 -11.90 -41.67 -43.90
N THR A 13 -10.67 -41.17 -43.83
CA THR A 13 -9.93 -41.07 -42.57
C THR A 13 -10.49 -39.88 -41.76
N LEU A 14 -11.27 -40.17 -40.72
CA LEU A 14 -11.61 -39.17 -39.72
C LEU A 14 -10.33 -38.82 -38.93
N SER A 15 -9.71 -37.71 -39.29
CA SER A 15 -8.67 -37.10 -38.48
C SER A 15 -9.35 -36.39 -37.29
N CYS A 16 -9.38 -37.04 -36.13
CA CYS A 16 -9.68 -36.39 -34.85
C CYS A 16 -8.55 -35.40 -34.53
N SER A 17 -8.73 -34.11 -34.84
CA SER A 17 -7.88 -33.06 -34.31
C SER A 17 -8.17 -32.91 -32.82
N LYS A 18 -7.28 -33.48 -31.97
CA LYS A 18 -7.30 -33.26 -30.54
C LYS A 18 -7.05 -31.75 -30.31
N SER A 19 -8.10 -30.99 -29.95
CA SER A 19 -7.94 -29.62 -29.48
C SER A 19 -7.02 -29.66 -28.30
N ALA A 20 -5.85 -29.03 -28.42
CA ALA A 20 -4.97 -28.83 -27.29
C ALA A 20 -5.71 -27.93 -26.28
N ASP A 21 -5.91 -28.41 -25.06
CA ASP A 21 -6.43 -27.59 -23.99
C ASP A 21 -5.58 -26.31 -23.85
N PRO A 22 -6.19 -25.13 -23.68
CA PRO A 22 -5.44 -23.90 -23.54
C PRO A 22 -4.52 -24.03 -22.31
N VAL A 23 -3.21 -23.87 -22.54
CA VAL A 23 -2.22 -23.85 -21.47
C VAL A 23 -2.62 -22.72 -20.50
N PRO A 24 -2.81 -23.01 -19.19
CA PRO A 24 -3.19 -21.98 -18.25
C PRO A 24 -2.13 -20.88 -18.23
N THR A 25 -2.55 -19.64 -18.50
CA THR A 25 -1.68 -18.47 -18.44
C THR A 25 -1.17 -18.33 -17.00
N PRO A 26 0.14 -18.20 -16.74
CA PRO A 26 0.66 -18.02 -15.39
C PRO A 26 0.01 -16.78 -14.75
N VAL A 27 -0.68 -16.98 -13.63
CA VAL A 27 -1.23 -15.87 -12.84
C VAL A 27 -0.07 -15.17 -12.16
N ALA A 28 0.07 -13.85 -12.37
CA ALA A 28 1.09 -13.06 -11.69
C ALA A 28 0.91 -13.17 -10.16
N PRO A 29 1.99 -13.31 -9.37
CA PRO A 29 1.91 -13.37 -7.93
C PRO A 29 1.26 -12.10 -7.37
N ALA A 30 0.47 -12.24 -6.30
CA ALA A 30 -0.12 -11.10 -5.62
C ALA A 30 0.97 -10.19 -5.04
N PRO A 31 0.78 -8.84 -5.04
CA PRO A 31 1.76 -7.91 -4.49
C PRO A 31 1.98 -8.14 -3.00
N THR A 32 3.22 -8.04 -2.56
CA THR A 32 3.61 -8.15 -1.16
C THR A 32 3.21 -6.91 -0.37
N ALA A 33 3.12 -7.01 0.98
CA ALA A 33 2.88 -5.84 1.83
C ALA A 33 3.95 -4.75 1.63
N ALA A 34 5.21 -5.14 1.40
CA ALA A 34 6.30 -4.21 1.12
C ALA A 34 6.12 -3.44 -0.20
N GLU A 35 5.51 -4.05 -1.21
CA GLU A 35 5.16 -3.37 -2.46
C GLU A 35 3.94 -2.47 -2.28
N LEU A 36 2.96 -2.91 -1.49
CA LEU A 36 1.73 -2.17 -1.25
C LEU A 36 1.95 -0.88 -0.45
N VAL A 37 2.94 -0.82 0.45
CA VAL A 37 3.25 0.41 1.21
C VAL A 37 4.00 1.47 0.39
N LYS A 38 4.65 1.11 -0.73
CA LYS A 38 5.46 2.01 -1.57
C LYS A 38 4.62 2.98 -2.38
N LYS A 39 4.01 3.94 -1.69
CA LYS A 39 3.10 4.94 -2.27
C LYS A 39 3.24 6.27 -1.56
N VAL A 40 2.58 7.29 -2.11
CA VAL A 40 2.32 8.55 -1.40
C VAL A 40 0.98 8.44 -0.71
N TRP A 41 1.01 8.46 0.61
CA TRP A 41 -0.15 8.33 1.46
C TRP A 41 -0.63 9.70 1.97
N SER A 42 -1.93 9.90 1.98
CA SER A 42 -2.61 11.09 2.54
C SER A 42 -3.45 10.68 3.73
N ALA A 43 -3.71 11.60 4.66
CA ALA A 43 -4.65 11.34 5.74
C ALA A 43 -6.08 11.19 5.20
N GLY A 44 -6.72 10.06 5.52
CA GLY A 44 -8.14 9.83 5.32
C GLY A 44 -8.91 10.13 6.59
N VAL A 45 -8.65 9.34 7.66
CA VAL A 45 -9.18 9.59 9.01
C VAL A 45 -8.04 9.54 10.01
N VAL A 46 -7.98 10.51 10.91
CA VAL A 46 -6.99 10.58 11.99
C VAL A 46 -7.68 10.62 13.35
N GLN A 47 -7.18 9.80 14.26
CA GLN A 47 -7.68 9.74 15.63
C GLN A 47 -6.53 9.93 16.63
N TRP A 48 -6.80 10.65 17.72
CA TRP A 48 -5.94 10.76 18.89
C TRP A 48 -6.60 10.04 20.07
N ASP A 49 -5.98 8.98 20.59
CA ASP A 49 -6.55 8.11 21.61
C ASP A 49 -8.02 7.71 21.32
N GLY A 50 -8.29 7.37 20.04
CA GLY A 50 -9.63 6.96 19.58
C GLY A 50 -10.57 8.11 19.23
N THR A 51 -10.25 9.38 19.57
CA THR A 51 -11.07 10.54 19.23
C THR A 51 -10.71 11.06 17.84
N THR A 52 -11.68 11.15 16.94
CA THR A 52 -11.46 11.66 15.57
C THR A 52 -11.08 13.12 15.61
N GLN A 53 -9.92 13.43 15.03
CA GLN A 53 -9.38 14.77 14.87
C GLN A 53 -9.55 15.29 13.44
N PHE A 54 -9.52 14.37 12.48
CA PHE A 54 -9.64 14.67 11.07
C PHE A 54 -10.38 13.53 10.34
N ASP A 55 -11.25 13.92 9.43
CA ASP A 55 -11.89 13.06 8.45
C ASP A 55 -11.91 13.81 7.12
N LYS A 56 -11.29 13.24 6.08
CA LYS A 56 -11.18 13.83 4.75
C LYS A 56 -12.56 14.14 4.13
N SER A 57 -13.59 13.39 4.52
CA SER A 57 -14.97 13.59 4.05
C SER A 57 -15.74 14.67 4.82
N SER A 58 -15.23 15.13 5.96
CA SER A 58 -15.88 16.12 6.82
C SER A 58 -15.38 17.54 6.55
N SER A 59 -16.28 18.52 6.62
CA SER A 59 -15.93 19.94 6.63
C SER A 59 -15.62 20.49 8.04
N ALA A 60 -15.96 19.72 9.10
CA ALA A 60 -15.82 20.13 10.49
C ALA A 60 -14.73 19.28 11.21
N ASN A 61 -13.47 19.59 10.91
CA ASN A 61 -12.33 18.88 11.48
C ASN A 61 -11.72 19.66 12.66
N LEU A 62 -11.44 18.97 13.78
CA LEU A 62 -10.78 19.57 14.95
C LEU A 62 -9.33 19.99 14.62
N VAL A 63 -8.63 19.19 13.79
CA VAL A 63 -7.28 19.48 13.31
C VAL A 63 -7.27 19.45 11.79
N ALA A 64 -7.79 20.52 11.16
CA ALA A 64 -7.90 20.63 9.70
C ALA A 64 -6.56 20.51 8.96
N GLY A 65 -5.44 20.79 9.63
CA GLY A 65 -4.08 20.70 9.08
C GLY A 65 -3.71 19.29 8.56
N TYR A 66 -4.39 18.24 9.01
CA TYR A 66 -4.17 16.90 8.45
C TYR A 66 -4.51 16.77 6.96
N SER A 67 -5.21 17.72 6.38
CA SER A 67 -5.38 17.82 4.92
C SER A 67 -4.04 17.96 4.17
N GLN A 68 -3.01 18.46 4.83
CA GLN A 68 -1.64 18.62 4.30
C GLN A 68 -0.77 17.38 4.55
N PHE A 69 -1.20 16.48 5.44
CA PHE A 69 -0.39 15.30 5.80
C PHE A 69 -0.07 14.45 4.58
N ARG A 70 1.22 14.14 4.41
CA ARG A 70 1.72 13.25 3.35
C ARG A 70 2.83 12.37 3.91
N LEU A 71 2.76 11.09 3.60
CA LEU A 71 3.82 10.13 3.86
C LEU A 71 4.21 9.48 2.54
N ASP A 72 5.36 9.86 2.01
CA ASP A 72 5.90 9.33 0.75
C ASP A 72 6.88 8.19 1.04
N LEU A 73 6.53 6.99 0.61
CA LEU A 73 7.28 5.75 0.72
C LEU A 73 7.57 5.15 -0.67
N THR A 74 7.53 5.94 -1.74
CA THR A 74 7.70 5.45 -3.12
C THR A 74 9.11 4.90 -3.40
N SER A 75 10.12 5.42 -2.70
CA SER A 75 11.48 4.86 -2.74
C SER A 75 11.55 3.49 -2.03
N SER A 76 12.58 2.71 -2.30
CA SER A 76 12.82 1.45 -1.60
C SER A 76 13.24 1.63 -0.13
N THR A 77 13.84 2.77 0.21
CA THR A 77 14.39 3.04 1.55
C THR A 77 14.15 4.47 2.03
N ALA A 78 14.12 5.47 1.14
CA ALA A 78 13.91 6.87 1.53
C ALA A 78 12.44 7.13 1.87
N ALA A 79 12.21 7.97 2.88
CA ALA A 79 10.91 8.45 3.28
C ALA A 79 10.87 9.99 3.28
N SER A 80 9.71 10.54 2.93
CA SER A 80 9.39 11.95 3.16
C SER A 80 8.09 12.04 3.94
N LEU A 81 8.08 12.83 5.00
CA LEU A 81 6.93 13.08 5.85
C LEU A 81 6.60 14.57 5.83
N THR A 82 5.37 14.91 5.42
CA THR A 82 4.80 16.23 5.68
C THR A 82 3.79 16.08 6.81
N GLU A 83 4.02 16.76 7.92
CA GLU A 83 3.12 16.72 9.07
C GLU A 83 1.91 17.63 8.88
N PHE A 84 0.94 17.54 9.79
CA PHE A 84 -0.30 18.32 9.74
C PHE A 84 -0.09 19.83 9.93
N ASP A 85 1.05 20.28 10.45
CA ASP A 85 1.45 21.69 10.54
C ASP A 85 2.22 22.16 9.28
N GLY A 86 2.34 21.31 8.25
CA GLY A 86 3.03 21.60 7.00
C GLY A 86 4.54 21.41 7.05
N LYS A 87 5.13 21.08 8.20
CA LYS A 87 6.57 20.80 8.30
C LYS A 87 6.94 19.54 7.55
N LYS A 88 8.03 19.61 6.78
CA LYS A 88 8.53 18.50 5.95
C LYS A 88 9.82 17.95 6.51
N PHE A 89 9.88 16.62 6.58
CA PHE A 89 11.05 15.87 7.03
C PHE A 89 11.42 14.84 5.98
N THR A 90 12.71 14.57 5.85
CA THR A 90 13.24 13.48 5.02
C THR A 90 14.05 12.54 5.89
N GLY A 91 14.08 11.28 5.52
CA GLY A 91 14.80 10.23 6.23
C GLY A 91 14.70 8.91 5.48
N THR A 92 14.69 7.82 6.21
CA THR A 92 14.54 6.46 5.68
C THR A 92 13.36 5.77 6.33
N TYR A 93 12.90 4.67 5.73
CA TYR A 93 11.92 3.80 6.36
C TYR A 93 12.29 2.33 6.23
N SER A 94 11.73 1.55 7.13
CA SER A 94 11.75 0.09 7.07
C SER A 94 10.40 -0.48 7.48
N LEU A 95 10.02 -1.59 6.83
CA LEU A 95 8.87 -2.40 7.21
C LEU A 95 9.41 -3.73 7.75
N SER A 96 8.92 -4.18 8.91
CA SER A 96 9.30 -5.47 9.47
C SER A 96 8.90 -6.62 8.55
N SER A 97 9.59 -7.76 8.64
CA SER A 97 9.35 -8.93 7.77
C SER A 97 7.93 -9.49 7.88
N ASP A 98 7.29 -9.33 9.05
CA ASP A 98 5.89 -9.71 9.30
C ASP A 98 4.89 -8.60 8.92
N ALA A 99 5.39 -7.48 8.37
CA ALA A 99 4.64 -6.29 7.98
C ALA A 99 3.81 -5.65 9.13
N LYS A 100 4.18 -5.89 10.40
CA LYS A 100 3.48 -5.37 11.58
C LYS A 100 4.02 -4.04 12.10
N LYS A 101 5.24 -3.67 11.71
CA LYS A 101 5.90 -2.45 12.18
C LYS A 101 6.48 -1.67 11.03
N LEU A 102 6.10 -0.40 10.93
CA LEU A 102 6.70 0.58 10.03
C LEU A 102 7.53 1.55 10.88
N THR A 103 8.82 1.68 10.56
CA THR A 103 9.73 2.60 11.25
C THR A 103 10.24 3.63 10.27
N LEU A 104 10.09 4.92 10.60
CA LEU A 104 10.76 6.03 9.96
C LEU A 104 11.97 6.40 10.80
N SER A 105 13.14 6.57 10.18
CA SER A 105 14.41 6.83 10.88
C SER A 105 15.18 7.96 10.24
N GLY A 106 15.98 8.67 11.06
CA GLY A 106 16.78 9.79 10.58
C GLY A 106 15.96 10.94 10.04
N LEU A 107 14.69 11.07 10.46
CA LEU A 107 13.84 12.16 10.03
C LEU A 107 14.43 13.50 10.47
N THR A 108 14.68 14.37 9.50
CA THR A 108 15.23 15.70 9.73
C THR A 108 14.70 16.71 8.73
N SER A 109 14.71 17.98 9.14
CA SER A 109 14.44 19.16 8.33
C SER A 109 15.53 20.23 8.60
N THR A 110 15.40 21.41 8.03
CA THR A 110 16.26 22.55 8.34
C THR A 110 16.14 23.01 9.81
N GLU A 111 15.03 22.68 10.47
CA GLU A 111 14.77 22.97 11.89
C GLU A 111 15.07 21.80 12.83
N GLY A 112 15.64 20.70 12.30
CA GLY A 112 15.97 19.48 13.05
C GLY A 112 14.91 18.37 12.89
N ALA A 113 14.88 17.46 13.86
CA ALA A 113 13.98 16.31 13.87
C ALA A 113 12.52 16.71 14.22
N PRO A 114 11.54 15.86 13.90
CA PRO A 114 10.17 16.04 14.41
C PRO A 114 10.14 16.10 15.93
N SER A 115 9.37 17.02 16.49
CA SER A 115 9.36 17.32 17.93
C SER A 115 9.19 16.08 18.79
N GLY A 116 10.13 15.86 19.71
CA GLY A 116 10.09 14.77 20.69
C GLY A 116 10.39 13.36 20.15
N THR A 117 10.92 13.24 18.92
CA THR A 117 11.10 11.93 18.29
C THR A 117 12.58 11.51 18.11
N ASN A 118 13.52 12.41 18.32
CA ASN A 118 14.94 12.21 17.96
C ASN A 118 15.13 11.71 16.52
N GLY A 119 14.20 12.06 15.61
CA GLY A 119 14.21 11.62 14.21
C GLY A 119 13.69 10.21 13.96
N VAL A 120 13.08 9.56 14.95
CA VAL A 120 12.50 8.22 14.81
C VAL A 120 11.00 8.27 15.11
N LEU A 121 10.21 7.73 14.17
CA LEU A 121 8.77 7.48 14.37
C LEU A 121 8.49 6.01 14.09
N GLU A 122 7.90 5.34 15.07
CA GLU A 122 7.50 3.94 14.95
C GLU A 122 5.98 3.81 14.94
N PHE A 123 5.50 2.98 14.02
CA PHE A 123 4.08 2.70 13.86
C PHE A 123 3.83 1.19 13.89
N THR A 124 2.77 0.80 14.59
CA THR A 124 2.14 -0.50 14.40
C THR A 124 1.27 -0.45 13.16
N VAL A 125 1.42 -1.41 12.27
CA VAL A 125 0.54 -1.60 11.10
C VAL A 125 -0.67 -2.39 11.57
N LEU A 126 -1.85 -1.77 11.56
CA LEU A 126 -3.06 -2.32 12.17
C LEU A 126 -3.79 -3.34 11.29
N SER A 127 -3.60 -3.24 9.98
CA SER A 127 -4.17 -4.18 9.00
C SER A 127 -3.22 -4.36 7.84
N THR A 128 -3.33 -5.47 7.12
CA THR A 128 -2.56 -5.69 5.88
C THR A 128 -2.77 -4.51 4.94
N PRO A 129 -1.70 -3.85 4.45
CA PRO A 129 -1.81 -2.78 3.47
C PRO A 129 -2.55 -3.24 2.22
N SER A 130 -3.33 -2.34 1.64
CA SER A 130 -4.04 -2.60 0.38
C SER A 130 -3.51 -1.70 -0.75
N ALA A 131 -4.07 -1.87 -1.94
CA ALA A 131 -3.73 -1.01 -3.07
C ALA A 131 -4.07 0.48 -2.82
N THR A 132 -5.02 0.78 -1.93
CA THR A 132 -5.56 2.14 -1.71
C THR A 132 -5.59 2.59 -0.26
N SER A 133 -5.22 1.74 0.70
CA SER A 133 -5.29 2.07 2.13
C SER A 133 -4.14 1.50 2.95
N LEU A 134 -3.70 2.26 3.95
CA LEU A 134 -2.71 1.88 4.95
C LEU A 134 -3.19 2.38 6.31
N SER A 135 -3.40 1.46 7.27
CA SER A 135 -3.81 1.82 8.64
C SER A 135 -2.66 1.59 9.59
N ILE A 136 -2.20 2.66 10.24
CA ILE A 136 -1.06 2.65 11.17
C ILE A 136 -1.39 3.44 12.43
N GLU A 137 -0.72 3.09 13.52
CA GLU A 137 -0.81 3.80 14.81
C GLU A 137 0.58 3.98 15.40
N THR A 138 0.87 5.15 15.98
CA THR A 138 2.15 5.37 16.67
C THR A 138 2.31 4.38 17.83
N THR A 139 3.50 3.78 17.97
CA THR A 139 3.77 2.85 19.09
C THR A 139 3.81 3.57 20.44
N GLY A 140 4.29 4.81 20.44
CA GLY A 140 4.30 5.71 21.59
C GLY A 140 3.35 6.89 21.41
N THR A 141 3.34 7.78 22.41
CA THR A 141 2.63 9.06 22.33
C THR A 141 3.42 10.06 21.46
N TYR A 142 2.72 10.99 20.84
CA TYR A 142 3.30 11.99 19.98
C TYR A 142 3.04 13.41 20.54
N ILE A 143 4.12 14.16 20.79
CA ILE A 143 4.05 15.47 21.48
C ILE A 143 3.14 16.43 20.74
N LYS A 144 3.26 16.56 19.41
CA LYS A 144 2.39 17.43 18.61
C LYS A 144 0.92 17.02 18.62
N ALA A 145 0.60 15.79 18.98
CA ALA A 145 -0.75 15.31 19.19
C ALA A 145 -1.16 15.38 20.68
N SER A 146 -0.69 16.40 21.41
CA SER A 146 -0.96 16.55 22.84
C SER A 146 -0.54 15.33 23.66
N SER A 147 0.59 14.71 23.31
CA SER A 147 1.11 13.49 23.93
C SER A 147 0.14 12.30 23.90
N LYS A 148 -0.61 12.18 22.81
CA LYS A 148 -1.54 11.07 22.56
C LYS A 148 -1.01 10.12 21.53
N LYS A 149 -1.53 8.90 21.48
CA LYS A 149 -1.32 7.98 20.38
C LYS A 149 -2.09 8.47 19.15
N VAL A 150 -1.48 8.38 18.00
CA VAL A 150 -2.05 8.82 16.73
C VAL A 150 -2.30 7.61 15.85
N LYS A 151 -3.58 7.36 15.57
CA LYS A 151 -4.01 6.41 14.54
C LYS A 151 -4.28 7.13 13.24
N LEU A 152 -3.69 6.65 12.16
CA LEU A 152 -3.78 7.18 10.82
C LEU A 152 -4.39 6.11 9.90
N ASN A 153 -5.60 6.34 9.42
CA ASN A 153 -6.14 5.60 8.29
C ASN A 153 -5.81 6.41 7.04
N LEU A 154 -4.79 5.93 6.31
CA LEU A 154 -4.23 6.62 5.16
C LEU A 154 -4.86 6.12 3.87
N VAL A 155 -4.98 7.02 2.89
CA VAL A 155 -5.52 6.78 1.55
C VAL A 155 -4.58 7.39 0.50
N LEU A 156 -4.79 7.05 -0.76
CA LEU A 156 -4.08 7.66 -1.91
C LEU A 156 -4.54 9.09 -2.17
#